data_4479cfb4c6ddcfed17979770ae007166
#
_entry.id   4479cfb4c6ddcfed17979770ae007166
#
_cell.length_a   1.000
_cell.length_b   1.000
_cell.length_c   1.000
_cell.angle_alpha   90.00
_cell.angle_beta   90.00
_cell.angle_gamma   90.00
#
_symmetry.space_group_name_H-M   'P 1'
#
loop_
_entity.id
_entity.type
_entity.pdbx_description
1 polymer ?
#
loop_
_entity_poly.entity_id
_entity_poly.type
_entity_poly.pdbx_seq_one_letter_code
_entity_poly.pdbx_strand_id
1 'polypeptide(L)'
;MRIIFVLTYPSHHGVADTDEWLRWDNRDKRMPGILTEMGVDSELWALAPAPLDTVAALDGVAPCPIRLFAPSNPAAKTRDQVSDTMIAAARADPADLFVLVGSNGGAGFDLFDRVLRPERRRFAVIIGGDYWSRIVPHAAFVFPETSVQEAKLTRPGWRFWRRSVPAVRMQRLPKTIDTNRFAPMATEKRYDVIATSRLSPYKKFDEIAALGETMRVAVIGDGPQAAELRRRFPQVTWLGHVPNGQVPAMLAQARLFFHAGRRDYFPRAIPEAMACGLPVVAFDDRIGTDVIPPDCGLLVGDGDYRRRVAALLADPDQFDAMGSAARAHAVATHGRRSSEAACRKLIEVAG
;
A
#
# COMPACT_ATOMS: atom_id res chain seq x y z
N MET A 1 18.09 17.07 12.97
CA MET A 1 18.00 15.94 12.05
C MET A 1 16.91 16.24 11.04
N ARG A 2 17.23 16.03 9.75
CA ARG A 2 16.27 16.26 8.65
C ARG A 2 16.14 15.01 7.78
N ILE A 3 14.91 14.53 7.57
CA ILE A 3 14.59 13.32 6.78
C ILE A 3 13.59 13.68 5.68
N ILE A 4 13.94 13.41 4.43
CA ILE A 4 13.08 13.70 3.27
C ILE A 4 12.58 12.40 2.65
N PHE A 5 11.26 12.26 2.59
CA PHE A 5 10.62 11.19 1.83
C PHE A 5 10.47 11.62 0.38
N VAL A 6 10.76 10.71 -0.55
CA VAL A 6 10.62 10.96 -1.99
C VAL A 6 9.79 9.86 -2.61
N LEU A 7 8.63 10.20 -3.17
CA LEU A 7 7.89 9.26 -4.00
C LEU A 7 8.66 9.04 -5.30
N THR A 8 8.95 7.77 -5.60
CA THR A 8 9.69 7.43 -6.84
C THR A 8 8.80 7.48 -8.09
N TYR A 9 7.48 7.57 -7.91
CA TYR A 9 6.46 7.80 -8.92
C TYR A 9 5.75 9.14 -8.68
N PRO A 10 5.17 9.78 -9.71
CA PRO A 10 4.35 10.98 -9.52
C PRO A 10 3.17 10.75 -8.57
N SER A 11 2.73 11.79 -7.89
CA SER A 11 1.59 11.76 -6.95
C SER A 11 0.32 11.20 -7.57
N HIS A 12 0.07 11.53 -8.84
CA HIS A 12 -1.09 11.08 -9.62
C HIS A 12 -0.91 9.69 -10.27
N HIS A 13 0.18 8.95 -9.97
CA HIS A 13 0.37 7.60 -10.50
C HIS A 13 -0.61 6.61 -9.87
N GLY A 14 -1.61 6.16 -10.64
CA GLY A 14 -2.62 5.21 -10.19
C GLY A 14 -3.83 5.80 -9.46
N VAL A 15 -3.92 7.13 -9.35
CA VAL A 15 -5.10 7.88 -8.89
C VAL A 15 -5.57 8.83 -10.00
N ALA A 16 -6.73 9.48 -9.84
CA ALA A 16 -7.27 10.35 -10.87
C ALA A 16 -6.42 11.61 -11.10
N ASP A 17 -6.04 12.27 -10.01
CA ASP A 17 -5.27 13.51 -10.02
C ASP A 17 -4.50 13.74 -8.72
N THR A 18 -3.75 14.84 -8.66
CA THR A 18 -2.98 15.24 -7.47
C THR A 18 -3.87 15.64 -6.30
N ASP A 19 -5.04 16.23 -6.54
CA ASP A 19 -5.96 16.66 -5.47
C ASP A 19 -6.59 15.44 -4.78
N GLU A 20 -6.95 14.40 -5.53
CA GLU A 20 -7.37 13.12 -4.96
C GLU A 20 -6.26 12.51 -4.11
N TRP A 21 -5.02 12.49 -4.62
CA TRP A 21 -3.89 12.00 -3.86
C TRP A 21 -3.61 12.80 -2.59
N LEU A 22 -3.74 14.13 -2.61
CA LEU A 22 -3.56 14.99 -1.43
C LEU A 22 -4.57 14.66 -0.32
N ARG A 23 -5.83 14.41 -0.69
CA ARG A 23 -6.89 14.01 0.26
C ARG A 23 -6.75 12.56 0.75
N TRP A 24 -6.01 11.74 0.05
CA TRP A 24 -5.87 10.32 0.38
C TRP A 24 -4.99 10.11 1.60
N ASP A 25 -5.56 9.57 2.67
CA ASP A 25 -4.83 9.16 3.85
C ASP A 25 -4.01 7.90 3.57
N ASN A 26 -2.70 8.00 3.71
CA ASN A 26 -1.78 6.90 3.47
C ASN A 26 -0.52 6.98 4.35
N ARG A 27 0.18 5.85 4.45
CA ARG A 27 1.44 5.70 5.20
C ARG A 27 2.49 6.75 4.81
N ASP A 28 2.57 7.07 3.52
CA ASP A 28 3.64 7.90 2.98
C ASP A 28 3.54 9.37 3.46
N LYS A 29 2.32 9.81 3.80
CA LYS A 29 2.08 11.12 4.46
C LYS A 29 2.07 11.01 5.99
N ARG A 30 1.64 9.86 6.55
CA ARG A 30 1.61 9.67 8.01
C ARG A 30 3.00 9.56 8.60
N MET A 31 3.95 8.90 7.93
CA MET A 31 5.31 8.71 8.49
C MET A 31 6.08 10.02 8.68
N PRO A 32 6.10 10.97 7.73
CA PRO A 32 6.66 12.31 7.98
C PRO A 32 6.00 13.02 9.17
N GLY A 33 4.66 12.97 9.29
CA GLY A 33 3.95 13.54 10.43
C GLY A 33 4.36 12.91 11.77
N ILE A 34 4.52 11.59 11.84
CA ILE A 34 5.02 10.88 13.03
C ILE A 34 6.46 11.30 13.35
N LEU A 35 7.33 11.44 12.36
CA LEU A 35 8.71 11.95 12.59
C LEU A 35 8.71 13.38 13.13
N THR A 36 7.81 14.24 12.63
CA THR A 36 7.64 15.60 13.17
C THR A 36 7.24 15.57 14.65
N GLU A 37 6.33 14.69 15.06
CA GLU A 37 5.99 14.47 16.48
C GLU A 37 7.15 13.95 17.32
N MET A 38 8.11 13.24 16.70
CA MET A 38 9.34 12.78 17.33
C MET A 38 10.46 13.84 17.33
N GLY A 39 10.17 15.09 16.92
CA GLY A 39 11.12 16.19 16.89
C GLY A 39 12.08 16.17 15.69
N VAL A 40 11.75 15.44 14.63
CA VAL A 40 12.54 15.35 13.40
C VAL A 40 11.92 16.26 12.33
N ASP A 41 12.71 17.11 11.70
CA ASP A 41 12.29 17.88 10.52
C ASP A 41 12.08 16.91 9.35
N SER A 42 10.84 16.80 8.89
CA SER A 42 10.46 15.82 7.87
C SER A 42 9.50 16.40 6.84
N GLU A 43 9.73 16.04 5.58
CA GLU A 43 9.00 16.53 4.42
C GLU A 43 8.78 15.39 3.40
N LEU A 44 7.69 15.46 2.64
CA LEU A 44 7.38 14.53 1.55
C LEU A 44 7.48 15.23 0.19
N TRP A 45 8.34 14.72 -0.67
CA TRP A 45 8.54 15.18 -2.04
C TRP A 45 7.90 14.25 -3.06
N ALA A 46 7.27 14.82 -4.07
CA ALA A 46 6.70 14.06 -5.18
C ALA A 46 6.71 14.86 -6.48
N LEU A 47 6.58 14.18 -7.62
CA LEU A 47 6.28 14.82 -8.89
C LEU A 47 4.77 15.04 -9.03
N ALA A 48 4.38 16.19 -9.59
CA ALA A 48 3.01 16.51 -9.95
C ALA A 48 3.00 17.35 -11.24
N PRO A 49 1.86 17.47 -11.96
CA PRO A 49 1.78 18.25 -13.19
C PRO A 49 2.22 19.71 -13.02
N ALA A 50 2.00 20.29 -11.83
CA ALA A 50 2.44 21.62 -11.47
C ALA A 50 3.16 21.63 -10.11
N PRO A 51 4.14 22.51 -9.90
CA PRO A 51 4.81 22.65 -8.61
C PRO A 51 3.85 23.21 -7.57
N LEU A 52 3.96 22.74 -6.34
CA LEU A 52 3.13 23.19 -5.22
C LEU A 52 3.83 22.86 -3.90
N ASP A 53 3.93 23.86 -3.01
CA ASP A 53 4.28 23.63 -1.61
C ASP A 53 2.98 23.68 -0.79
N THR A 54 2.70 22.62 -0.05
CA THR A 54 1.46 22.45 0.71
C THR A 54 1.67 21.59 1.95
N VAL A 55 0.61 21.38 2.70
CA VAL A 55 0.62 20.56 3.92
C VAL A 55 -0.56 19.59 3.88
N ALA A 56 -0.31 18.30 4.08
CA ALA A 56 -1.37 17.33 4.31
C ALA A 56 -1.67 17.24 5.81
N ALA A 57 -2.89 17.59 6.18
CA ALA A 57 -3.41 17.35 7.53
C ALA A 57 -4.14 16.01 7.55
N LEU A 58 -3.68 15.09 8.40
CA LEU A 58 -4.27 13.77 8.58
C LEU A 58 -4.63 13.58 10.05
N ASP A 59 -5.78 12.95 10.31
CA ASP A 59 -6.23 12.72 11.67
C ASP A 59 -5.22 11.91 12.50
N GLY A 60 -4.96 12.37 13.71
CA GLY A 60 -4.10 11.66 14.69
C GLY A 60 -2.61 11.65 14.40
N VAL A 61 -2.11 12.51 13.50
CA VAL A 61 -0.68 12.76 13.27
C VAL A 61 -0.41 14.24 13.03
N ALA A 62 0.82 14.70 13.27
CA ALA A 62 1.21 16.06 12.91
C ALA A 62 1.09 16.29 11.39
N PRO A 63 0.82 17.52 10.96
CA PRO A 63 0.74 17.86 9.55
C PRO A 63 2.04 17.48 8.81
N CYS A 64 1.89 16.92 7.60
CA CYS A 64 3.01 16.53 6.74
C CYS A 64 3.29 17.64 5.72
N PRO A 65 4.43 18.35 5.77
CA PRO A 65 4.84 19.23 4.69
C PRO A 65 5.05 18.44 3.40
N ILE A 66 4.52 18.95 2.30
CA ILE A 66 4.60 18.31 0.97
C ILE A 66 5.14 19.31 -0.02
N ARG A 67 6.16 18.90 -0.76
CA ARG A 67 6.71 19.65 -1.87
C ARG A 67 6.52 18.90 -3.18
N LEU A 68 5.81 19.51 -4.11
CA LEU A 68 5.55 18.95 -5.43
C LEU A 68 6.41 19.65 -6.49
N PHE A 69 6.99 18.86 -7.39
CA PHE A 69 7.87 19.32 -8.45
C PHE A 69 7.27 18.97 -9.80
N ALA A 70 7.32 19.90 -10.76
CA ALA A 70 6.94 19.60 -12.13
C ALA A 70 7.95 18.66 -12.79
N PRO A 71 7.49 17.70 -13.62
CA PRO A 71 8.41 16.85 -14.39
C PRO A 71 9.11 17.65 -15.50
N SER A 72 10.40 17.39 -15.69
CA SER A 72 11.18 17.94 -16.81
C SER A 72 10.88 17.23 -18.14
N ASN A 73 10.22 16.05 -18.06
CA ASN A 73 9.82 15.23 -19.21
C ASN A 73 8.32 14.84 -19.14
N PRO A 74 7.39 15.80 -19.15
CA PRO A 74 5.97 15.54 -18.89
C PRO A 74 5.30 14.59 -19.90
N ALA A 75 5.84 14.48 -21.11
CA ALA A 75 5.34 13.56 -22.14
C ALA A 75 5.72 12.09 -21.89
N ALA A 76 6.65 11.82 -20.97
CA ALA A 76 7.02 10.45 -20.62
C ALA A 76 5.88 9.74 -19.84
N LYS A 77 5.89 8.40 -19.88
CA LYS A 77 5.01 7.62 -18.99
C LYS A 77 5.27 8.03 -17.54
N THR A 78 4.22 8.07 -16.72
CA THR A 78 4.33 8.51 -15.31
C THR A 78 5.43 7.78 -14.54
N ARG A 79 5.64 6.49 -14.80
CA ARG A 79 6.72 5.71 -14.17
C ARG A 79 8.15 6.17 -14.53
N ASP A 80 8.31 6.89 -15.65
CA ASP A 80 9.61 7.28 -16.21
C ASP A 80 9.83 8.80 -16.11
N GLN A 81 8.93 9.51 -15.42
CA GLN A 81 9.05 10.95 -15.21
C GLN A 81 10.18 11.29 -14.22
N VAL A 82 10.88 12.39 -14.49
CA VAL A 82 11.99 12.94 -13.70
C VAL A 82 11.83 14.46 -13.53
N SER A 83 12.57 15.09 -12.60
CA SER A 83 12.48 16.54 -12.39
C SER A 83 13.85 17.15 -12.05
N ASP A 84 14.31 18.06 -12.91
CA ASP A 84 15.55 18.82 -12.68
C ASP A 84 15.45 19.75 -11.47
N THR A 85 14.27 20.31 -11.22
CA THR A 85 14.04 21.17 -10.05
C THR A 85 14.07 20.37 -8.74
N MET A 86 13.56 19.13 -8.74
CA MET A 86 13.70 18.23 -7.59
C MET A 86 15.18 17.85 -7.35
N ILE A 87 15.95 17.60 -8.40
CA ILE A 87 17.39 17.31 -8.28
C ILE A 87 18.15 18.52 -7.73
N ALA A 88 17.86 19.72 -8.23
CA ALA A 88 18.47 20.95 -7.70
C ALA A 88 18.14 21.17 -6.22
N ALA A 89 16.88 20.95 -5.84
CA ALA A 89 16.45 21.02 -4.44
C ALA A 89 17.19 19.98 -3.58
N ALA A 90 17.32 18.73 -4.05
CA ALA A 90 18.00 17.67 -3.31
C ALA A 90 19.49 17.93 -3.09
N ARG A 91 20.17 18.59 -4.03
CA ARG A 91 21.57 19.01 -3.86
C ARG A 91 21.74 20.12 -2.83
N ALA A 92 20.80 21.06 -2.80
CA ALA A 92 20.83 22.19 -1.89
C ALA A 92 20.38 21.84 -0.46
N ASP A 93 19.61 20.76 -0.31
CA ASP A 93 19.02 20.37 0.96
C ASP A 93 20.03 19.64 1.86
N PRO A 94 20.19 20.03 3.15
CA PRO A 94 21.12 19.40 4.08
C PRO A 94 20.57 18.11 4.70
N ALA A 95 19.60 17.42 4.07
CA ALA A 95 18.98 16.22 4.63
C ALA A 95 20.01 15.17 5.08
N ASP A 96 19.84 14.65 6.28
CA ASP A 96 20.64 13.56 6.85
C ASP A 96 20.31 12.22 6.19
N LEU A 97 19.04 12.06 5.75
CA LEU A 97 18.54 10.84 5.12
C LEU A 97 17.48 11.15 4.09
N PHE A 98 17.57 10.53 2.92
CA PHE A 98 16.49 10.42 1.96
C PHE A 98 15.78 9.07 2.11
N VAL A 99 14.45 9.04 2.06
CA VAL A 99 13.65 7.82 2.12
C VAL A 99 12.90 7.67 0.80
N LEU A 100 13.36 6.76 -0.07
CA LEU A 100 12.71 6.50 -1.34
C LEU A 100 11.49 5.60 -1.12
N VAL A 101 10.31 6.10 -1.45
CA VAL A 101 9.06 5.35 -1.39
C VAL A 101 8.80 4.73 -2.76
N GLY A 102 9.00 3.42 -2.84
CA GLY A 102 9.08 2.66 -4.08
C GLY A 102 10.53 2.42 -4.52
N SER A 103 10.74 1.41 -5.36
CA SER A 103 12.08 0.96 -5.74
C SER A 103 12.43 1.12 -7.21
N ASN A 104 11.48 1.47 -8.09
CA ASN A 104 11.66 1.41 -9.55
C ASN A 104 10.94 2.52 -10.34
N GLY A 105 10.70 3.67 -9.73
CA GLY A 105 10.18 4.86 -10.41
C GLY A 105 11.30 5.78 -10.93
N GLY A 106 11.02 6.50 -12.01
CA GLY A 106 11.96 7.39 -12.70
C GLY A 106 12.58 8.44 -11.80
N ALA A 107 11.75 9.10 -10.98
CA ALA A 107 12.22 10.10 -10.02
C ALA A 107 13.23 9.52 -9.01
N GLY A 108 13.02 8.29 -8.54
CA GLY A 108 13.94 7.60 -7.65
C GLY A 108 15.26 7.22 -8.34
N PHE A 109 15.21 6.76 -9.58
CA PHE A 109 16.42 6.47 -10.36
C PHE A 109 17.21 7.72 -10.67
N ASP A 110 16.56 8.81 -11.06
CA ASP A 110 17.21 10.08 -11.39
C ASP A 110 17.88 10.69 -10.15
N LEU A 111 17.18 10.70 -9.01
CA LEU A 111 17.74 11.15 -7.74
C LEU A 111 18.96 10.30 -7.33
N PHE A 112 18.88 8.97 -7.47
CA PHE A 112 19.99 8.08 -7.15
C PHE A 112 21.22 8.35 -8.02
N ASP A 113 21.04 8.46 -9.35
CA ASP A 113 22.16 8.63 -10.29
C ASP A 113 22.82 10.00 -10.19
N ARG A 114 22.04 11.06 -9.96
CA ARG A 114 22.49 12.45 -10.03
C ARG A 114 22.88 13.05 -8.70
N VAL A 115 22.38 12.50 -7.56
CA VAL A 115 22.62 13.05 -6.21
C VAL A 115 23.12 11.99 -5.24
N LEU A 116 22.29 10.97 -4.94
CA LEU A 116 22.56 10.09 -3.81
C LEU A 116 23.87 9.32 -3.96
N ARG A 117 24.12 8.76 -5.14
CA ARG A 117 25.33 7.98 -5.42
C ARG A 117 26.58 8.86 -5.59
N PRO A 118 26.60 9.91 -6.45
CA PRO A 118 27.77 10.75 -6.65
C PRO A 118 28.21 11.48 -5.38
N GLU A 119 27.25 12.00 -4.63
CA GLU A 119 27.51 12.78 -3.42
C GLU A 119 27.57 11.92 -2.14
N ARG A 120 27.45 10.59 -2.30
CA ARG A 120 27.45 9.62 -1.17
C ARG A 120 26.41 9.93 -0.10
N ARG A 121 25.23 10.46 -0.50
CA ARG A 121 24.15 10.78 0.41
C ARG A 121 23.50 9.49 0.94
N ARG A 122 23.22 9.44 2.22
CA ARG A 122 22.52 8.30 2.83
C ARG A 122 21.08 8.24 2.34
N PHE A 123 20.58 7.04 2.07
CA PHE A 123 19.18 6.84 1.77
C PHE A 123 18.67 5.47 2.24
N ALA A 124 17.38 5.42 2.56
CA ALA A 124 16.62 4.20 2.82
C ALA A 124 15.59 3.97 1.69
N VAL A 125 15.08 2.74 1.58
CA VAL A 125 14.05 2.41 0.60
C VAL A 125 12.89 1.70 1.29
N ILE A 126 11.66 2.21 1.10
CA ILE A 126 10.44 1.50 1.43
C ILE A 126 9.98 0.79 0.15
N ILE A 127 10.00 -0.55 0.16
CA ILE A 127 9.63 -1.35 -0.99
C ILE A 127 8.12 -1.25 -1.22
N GLY A 128 7.75 -0.98 -2.48
CA GLY A 128 6.37 -1.15 -2.97
C GLY A 128 6.21 -2.49 -3.68
N GLY A 129 5.24 -2.61 -4.59
CA GLY A 129 4.89 -3.85 -5.27
C GLY A 129 6.07 -4.64 -5.84
N ASP A 130 6.95 -4.00 -6.63
CA ASP A 130 8.18 -4.65 -7.13
C ASP A 130 9.30 -4.54 -6.09
N TYR A 131 9.97 -5.65 -5.80
CA TYR A 131 10.87 -5.75 -4.65
C TYR A 131 12.33 -5.45 -4.95
N TRP A 132 12.77 -5.57 -6.20
CA TRP A 132 14.17 -5.37 -6.55
C TRP A 132 14.36 -4.34 -7.66
N SER A 133 15.33 -3.48 -7.48
CA SER A 133 15.88 -2.63 -8.52
C SER A 133 17.37 -2.39 -8.28
N ARG A 134 18.04 -1.73 -9.22
CA ARG A 134 19.48 -1.43 -9.13
C ARG A 134 19.88 -0.53 -7.97
N ILE A 135 18.94 0.23 -7.39
CA ILE A 135 19.21 1.15 -6.27
C ILE A 135 19.14 0.46 -4.90
N VAL A 136 18.29 -0.55 -4.76
CA VAL A 136 18.01 -1.20 -3.46
C VAL A 136 19.26 -1.75 -2.76
N PRO A 137 20.24 -2.40 -3.43
CA PRO A 137 21.46 -2.88 -2.77
C PRO A 137 22.37 -1.78 -2.22
N HIS A 138 22.19 -0.54 -2.66
CA HIS A 138 22.99 0.61 -2.23
C HIS A 138 22.36 1.36 -1.05
N ALA A 139 21.11 1.07 -0.71
CA ALA A 139 20.43 1.70 0.41
C ALA A 139 21.12 1.38 1.74
N ALA A 140 21.19 2.36 2.64
CA ALA A 140 21.64 2.15 4.00
C ALA A 140 20.70 1.22 4.75
N PHE A 141 19.38 1.34 4.48
CA PHE A 141 18.35 0.49 5.06
C PHE A 141 17.20 0.25 4.08
N VAL A 142 16.53 -0.93 4.20
CA VAL A 142 15.43 -1.33 3.31
C VAL A 142 14.25 -1.84 4.13
N PHE A 143 13.06 -1.38 3.79
CA PHE A 143 11.81 -1.83 4.40
C PHE A 143 11.00 -2.66 3.40
N PRO A 144 11.12 -4.01 3.37
CA PRO A 144 10.19 -4.87 2.65
C PRO A 144 8.83 -4.89 3.36
N GLU A 145 7.76 -5.08 2.59
CA GLU A 145 6.40 -5.17 3.14
C GLU A 145 6.04 -6.60 3.57
N THR A 146 6.65 -7.61 2.95
CA THR A 146 6.31 -9.04 3.16
C THR A 146 7.55 -9.90 3.33
N SER A 147 7.37 -11.08 3.96
CA SER A 147 8.42 -12.10 4.08
C SER A 147 8.91 -12.59 2.71
N VAL A 148 8.03 -12.66 1.72
CA VAL A 148 8.39 -13.03 0.34
C VAL A 148 9.35 -12.00 -0.28
N GLN A 149 9.10 -10.72 -0.10
CA GLN A 149 10.00 -9.67 -0.57
C GLN A 149 11.35 -9.71 0.17
N GLU A 150 11.33 -9.87 1.49
CA GLU A 150 12.53 -10.02 2.33
C GLU A 150 13.39 -11.20 1.88
N ALA A 151 12.80 -12.38 1.71
CA ALA A 151 13.51 -13.58 1.24
C ALA A 151 14.13 -13.37 -0.15
N LYS A 152 13.43 -12.73 -1.07
CA LYS A 152 13.94 -12.44 -2.42
C LYS A 152 15.04 -11.37 -2.45
N LEU A 153 15.05 -10.43 -1.50
CA LEU A 153 16.12 -9.45 -1.33
C LEU A 153 17.37 -10.08 -0.71
N THR A 154 17.21 -10.98 0.25
CA THR A 154 18.30 -11.69 0.92
C THR A 154 18.95 -12.73 -0.02
N ARG A 155 18.14 -13.42 -0.80
CA ARG A 155 18.57 -14.50 -1.71
C ARG A 155 17.99 -14.29 -3.11
N PRO A 156 18.63 -13.50 -3.97
CA PRO A 156 18.10 -13.17 -5.29
C PRO A 156 18.06 -14.36 -6.29
N GLY A 157 18.28 -15.59 -5.82
CA GLY A 157 18.19 -16.82 -6.58
C GLY A 157 19.31 -16.97 -7.61
N TRP A 158 19.02 -17.63 -8.75
CA TRP A 158 19.96 -17.86 -9.85
C TRP A 158 20.41 -16.56 -10.58
N ARG A 159 19.84 -15.41 -10.23
CA ARG A 159 20.18 -14.10 -10.81
C ARG A 159 21.43 -13.53 -10.13
N PHE A 160 22.58 -14.16 -10.32
CA PHE A 160 23.87 -13.85 -9.70
C PHE A 160 24.35 -12.38 -9.90
N TRP A 161 23.82 -11.67 -10.89
CA TRP A 161 24.07 -10.24 -11.09
C TRP A 161 23.30 -9.33 -10.11
N ARG A 162 22.31 -9.86 -9.39
CA ARG A 162 21.56 -9.13 -8.38
C ARG A 162 22.29 -9.24 -7.04
N ARG A 163 22.78 -8.11 -6.55
CA ARG A 163 23.36 -8.06 -5.21
C ARG A 163 22.27 -8.29 -4.16
N SER A 164 22.54 -9.13 -3.19
CA SER A 164 21.68 -9.34 -2.02
C SER A 164 21.74 -8.14 -1.07
N VAL A 165 20.67 -7.97 -0.30
CA VAL A 165 20.63 -7.05 0.83
C VAL A 165 20.80 -7.87 2.10
N PRO A 166 21.80 -7.57 2.96
CA PRO A 166 21.95 -8.27 4.23
C PRO A 166 20.74 -8.09 5.15
N ALA A 167 20.31 -9.13 5.85
CA ALA A 167 19.15 -9.08 6.74
C ALA A 167 19.27 -8.00 7.82
N VAL A 168 20.48 -7.72 8.31
CA VAL A 168 20.75 -6.66 9.30
C VAL A 168 20.40 -5.26 8.79
N ARG A 169 20.30 -5.06 7.48
CA ARG A 169 19.85 -3.81 6.84
C ARG A 169 18.39 -3.84 6.43
N MET A 170 17.60 -4.74 6.97
CA MET A 170 16.18 -4.85 6.66
C MET A 170 15.32 -4.93 7.92
N GLN A 171 14.15 -4.33 7.85
CA GLN A 171 13.06 -4.49 8.81
C GLN A 171 11.75 -4.49 8.04
N ARG A 172 10.88 -5.46 8.29
CA ARG A 172 9.56 -5.46 7.65
C ARG A 172 8.75 -4.25 8.10
N LEU A 173 8.18 -3.57 7.12
CA LEU A 173 7.22 -2.49 7.31
C LEU A 173 5.96 -2.84 6.52
N PRO A 174 4.98 -3.50 7.12
CA PRO A 174 3.71 -3.79 6.47
C PRO A 174 2.98 -2.48 6.11
N LYS A 175 1.99 -2.58 5.25
CA LYS A 175 1.14 -1.41 4.98
C LYS A 175 0.42 -1.00 6.27
N THR A 176 0.59 0.25 6.65
CA THR A 176 -0.09 0.82 7.82
C THR A 176 -1.25 1.70 7.40
N ILE A 177 -2.29 1.70 8.20
CA ILE A 177 -3.56 2.38 7.98
C ILE A 177 -4.02 3.06 9.27
N ASP A 178 -4.99 3.95 9.16
CA ASP A 178 -5.70 4.48 10.32
C ASP A 178 -6.71 3.46 10.84
N THR A 179 -6.34 2.73 11.88
CA THR A 179 -7.19 1.72 12.51
C THR A 179 -8.30 2.30 13.39
N ASN A 180 -8.33 3.61 13.62
CA ASN A 180 -9.45 4.28 14.27
C ASN A 180 -10.55 4.59 13.25
N ARG A 181 -10.17 5.02 12.07
CA ARG A 181 -11.10 5.27 10.95
C ARG A 181 -11.61 3.96 10.35
N PHE A 182 -10.73 2.99 10.11
CA PHE A 182 -11.10 1.63 9.73
C PHE A 182 -11.35 0.81 11.01
N ALA A 183 -12.60 0.78 11.43
CA ALA A 183 -13.03 0.09 12.65
C ALA A 183 -14.37 -0.63 12.41
N PRO A 184 -14.68 -1.66 13.20
CA PRO A 184 -16.00 -2.28 13.16
C PRO A 184 -17.10 -1.24 13.41
N MET A 185 -18.17 -1.31 12.62
CA MET A 185 -19.34 -0.45 12.75
C MET A 185 -20.57 -1.35 12.83
N ALA A 186 -21.45 -1.05 13.79
CA ALA A 186 -22.74 -1.72 13.89
C ALA A 186 -23.64 -1.27 12.71
N THR A 187 -23.90 -2.18 11.79
CA THR A 187 -24.74 -1.95 10.63
C THR A 187 -25.34 -3.26 10.12
N GLU A 188 -26.44 -3.16 9.38
CA GLU A 188 -27.05 -4.31 8.73
C GLU A 188 -26.10 -4.91 7.68
N LYS A 189 -25.96 -6.24 7.70
CA LYS A 189 -25.15 -6.99 6.72
C LYS A 189 -25.94 -7.23 5.43
N ARG A 190 -25.69 -6.39 4.43
CA ARG A 190 -26.36 -6.44 3.13
C ARG A 190 -25.69 -7.39 2.16
N TYR A 191 -24.37 -7.59 2.33
CA TYR A 191 -23.54 -8.39 1.40
C TYR A 191 -22.88 -9.54 2.15
N ASP A 192 -22.81 -10.69 1.51
CA ASP A 192 -22.03 -11.82 2.02
C ASP A 192 -20.54 -11.63 1.72
N VAL A 193 -20.23 -11.09 0.53
CA VAL A 193 -18.86 -10.84 0.07
C VAL A 193 -18.74 -9.42 -0.44
N ILE A 194 -17.67 -8.72 -0.06
CA ILE A 194 -17.29 -7.44 -0.64
C ILE A 194 -15.85 -7.48 -1.14
N ALA A 195 -15.59 -6.79 -2.24
CA ALA A 195 -14.25 -6.58 -2.79
C ALA A 195 -14.02 -5.11 -3.10
N THR A 196 -12.79 -4.66 -3.02
CA THR A 196 -12.41 -3.29 -3.43
C THR A 196 -11.09 -3.27 -4.16
N SER A 197 -11.08 -2.74 -5.37
CA SER A 197 -9.87 -2.43 -6.14
C SER A 197 -10.23 -1.70 -7.44
N ARG A 198 -9.21 -1.21 -8.16
CA ARG A 198 -9.37 -0.76 -9.56
C ARG A 198 -9.77 -1.95 -10.44
N LEU A 199 -10.83 -1.81 -11.25
CA LEU A 199 -11.33 -2.85 -12.15
C LEU A 199 -10.45 -2.94 -13.40
N SER A 200 -9.40 -3.74 -13.32
CA SER A 200 -8.41 -3.94 -14.38
C SER A 200 -8.15 -5.44 -14.62
N PRO A 201 -7.73 -5.86 -15.83
CA PRO A 201 -7.64 -7.26 -16.22
C PRO A 201 -6.82 -8.16 -15.29
N TYR A 202 -5.77 -7.62 -14.70
CA TYR A 202 -4.91 -8.38 -13.78
C TYR A 202 -5.50 -8.60 -12.38
N LYS A 203 -6.64 -7.95 -12.05
CA LYS A 203 -7.32 -8.07 -10.75
C LYS A 203 -8.33 -9.22 -10.69
N LYS A 204 -8.63 -9.87 -11.80
CA LYS A 204 -9.45 -11.10 -11.87
C LYS A 204 -10.81 -11.02 -11.14
N PHE A 205 -11.52 -9.90 -11.34
CA PHE A 205 -12.85 -9.73 -10.73
C PHE A 205 -13.91 -10.72 -11.20
N ASP A 206 -13.72 -11.37 -12.36
CA ASP A 206 -14.60 -12.45 -12.83
C ASP A 206 -14.78 -13.55 -11.78
N GLU A 207 -13.70 -13.88 -11.05
CA GLU A 207 -13.71 -14.95 -10.03
C GLU A 207 -14.58 -14.57 -8.82
N ILE A 208 -14.48 -13.30 -8.37
CA ILE A 208 -15.34 -12.80 -7.28
C ILE A 208 -16.78 -12.62 -7.77
N ALA A 209 -16.97 -12.04 -8.95
CA ALA A 209 -18.27 -11.78 -9.52
C ALA A 209 -19.07 -13.08 -9.74
N ALA A 210 -18.39 -14.18 -10.05
CA ALA A 210 -19.00 -15.49 -10.18
C ALA A 210 -19.58 -16.07 -8.86
N LEU A 211 -19.15 -15.56 -7.70
CA LEU A 211 -19.80 -15.88 -6.41
C LEU A 211 -21.23 -15.31 -6.34
N GLY A 212 -21.52 -14.28 -7.13
CA GLY A 212 -22.84 -13.65 -7.20
C GLY A 212 -23.96 -14.56 -7.70
N GLU A 213 -23.64 -15.74 -8.24
CA GLU A 213 -24.62 -16.79 -8.60
C GLU A 213 -25.32 -17.37 -7.35
N THR A 214 -24.66 -17.37 -6.21
CA THR A 214 -25.15 -18.01 -4.96
C THR A 214 -25.05 -17.12 -3.73
N MET A 215 -24.42 -15.96 -3.81
CA MET A 215 -24.14 -15.05 -2.71
C MET A 215 -24.45 -13.61 -3.09
N ARG A 216 -24.73 -12.77 -2.10
CA ARG A 216 -24.87 -11.32 -2.28
C ARG A 216 -23.47 -10.70 -2.34
N VAL A 217 -23.01 -10.36 -3.55
CA VAL A 217 -21.67 -9.82 -3.79
C VAL A 217 -21.75 -8.32 -4.09
N ALA A 218 -20.87 -7.53 -3.44
CA ALA A 218 -20.65 -6.13 -3.76
C ALA A 218 -19.19 -5.86 -4.18
N VAL A 219 -19.01 -4.94 -5.12
CA VAL A 219 -17.69 -4.53 -5.58
C VAL A 219 -17.57 -3.02 -5.57
N ILE A 220 -16.59 -2.52 -4.82
CA ILE A 220 -16.17 -1.11 -4.80
C ILE A 220 -15.03 -0.93 -5.80
N GLY A 221 -15.15 0.05 -6.66
CA GLY A 221 -14.12 0.44 -7.59
C GLY A 221 -14.64 0.70 -9.00
N ASP A 222 -13.78 1.31 -9.78
CA ASP A 222 -14.01 1.59 -11.19
C ASP A 222 -12.75 1.27 -12.00
N GLY A 223 -12.84 1.31 -13.32
CA GLY A 223 -11.72 1.01 -14.19
C GLY A 223 -12.10 0.51 -15.56
N PRO A 224 -11.10 0.18 -16.40
CA PRO A 224 -11.35 -0.14 -17.83
C PRO A 224 -12.25 -1.36 -18.05
N GLN A 225 -12.38 -2.26 -17.08
CA GLN A 225 -13.28 -3.43 -17.19
C GLN A 225 -14.67 -3.20 -16.59
N ALA A 226 -14.98 -2.04 -16.01
CA ALA A 226 -16.22 -1.80 -15.28
C ALA A 226 -17.47 -2.08 -16.13
N ALA A 227 -17.54 -1.55 -17.35
CA ALA A 227 -18.69 -1.72 -18.24
C ALA A 227 -18.90 -3.20 -18.65
N GLU A 228 -17.81 -3.90 -18.94
CA GLU A 228 -17.85 -5.32 -19.31
C GLU A 228 -18.32 -6.19 -18.15
N LEU A 229 -17.71 -6.00 -16.96
CA LEU A 229 -18.05 -6.76 -15.76
C LEU A 229 -19.49 -6.56 -15.33
N ARG A 230 -20.00 -5.32 -15.34
CA ARG A 230 -21.42 -5.02 -15.04
C ARG A 230 -22.39 -5.73 -16.00
N ARG A 231 -22.04 -5.79 -17.29
CA ARG A 231 -22.86 -6.48 -18.28
C ARG A 231 -22.84 -8.00 -18.08
N ARG A 232 -21.67 -8.59 -17.78
CA ARG A 232 -21.50 -10.05 -17.63
C ARG A 232 -22.05 -10.58 -16.31
N PHE A 233 -22.05 -9.76 -15.27
CA PHE A 233 -22.44 -10.14 -13.91
C PHE A 233 -23.46 -9.14 -13.34
N PRO A 234 -24.70 -9.09 -13.92
CA PRO A 234 -25.74 -8.13 -13.48
C PRO A 234 -26.26 -8.39 -12.07
N GLN A 235 -26.05 -9.61 -11.52
CA GLN A 235 -26.43 -9.99 -10.16
C GLN A 235 -25.51 -9.41 -9.07
N VAL A 236 -24.34 -8.86 -9.45
CA VAL A 236 -23.38 -8.24 -8.52
C VAL A 236 -23.74 -6.77 -8.30
N THR A 237 -23.69 -6.31 -7.06
CA THR A 237 -23.83 -4.88 -6.74
C THR A 237 -22.53 -4.14 -7.03
N TRP A 238 -22.49 -3.42 -8.14
CA TRP A 238 -21.35 -2.59 -8.53
C TRP A 238 -21.48 -1.20 -7.97
N LEU A 239 -20.75 -0.90 -6.87
CA LEU A 239 -20.83 0.38 -6.12
C LEU A 239 -20.09 1.54 -6.81
N GLY A 240 -19.27 1.24 -7.82
CA GLY A 240 -18.47 2.26 -8.51
C GLY A 240 -17.33 2.79 -7.64
N HIS A 241 -16.82 3.97 -7.99
CA HIS A 241 -15.82 4.67 -7.18
C HIS A 241 -16.44 5.17 -5.88
N VAL A 242 -15.86 4.79 -4.75
CA VAL A 242 -16.24 5.25 -3.41
C VAL A 242 -15.07 6.04 -2.81
N PRO A 243 -15.29 7.29 -2.36
CA PRO A 243 -14.25 8.05 -1.68
C PRO A 243 -13.67 7.30 -0.49
N ASN A 244 -12.35 7.37 -0.30
CA ASN A 244 -11.65 6.56 0.73
C ASN A 244 -12.23 6.75 2.14
N GLY A 245 -12.73 7.94 2.50
CA GLY A 245 -13.39 8.19 3.78
C GLY A 245 -14.72 7.43 3.99
N GLN A 246 -15.37 7.00 2.92
CA GLN A 246 -16.64 6.25 2.97
C GLN A 246 -16.44 4.72 2.87
N VAL A 247 -15.26 4.27 2.50
CA VAL A 247 -14.94 2.83 2.37
C VAL A 247 -15.23 2.05 3.65
N PRO A 248 -14.89 2.52 4.86
CA PRO A 248 -15.21 1.78 6.11
C PRO A 248 -16.69 1.48 6.26
N ALA A 249 -17.57 2.43 5.96
CA ALA A 249 -19.02 2.26 6.04
C ALA A 249 -19.55 1.25 5.01
N MET A 250 -18.91 1.14 3.85
CA MET A 250 -19.25 0.12 2.86
C MET A 250 -18.76 -1.27 3.29
N LEU A 251 -17.52 -1.37 3.78
CA LEU A 251 -16.97 -2.62 4.31
C LEU A 251 -17.83 -3.16 5.47
N ALA A 252 -18.30 -2.29 6.36
CA ALA A 252 -19.14 -2.68 7.48
C ALA A 252 -20.45 -3.39 7.07
N GLN A 253 -20.97 -3.11 5.88
CA GLN A 253 -22.19 -3.75 5.35
C GLN A 253 -21.97 -5.17 4.82
N ALA A 254 -20.72 -5.65 4.78
CA ALA A 254 -20.41 -6.99 4.31
C ALA A 254 -20.06 -7.93 5.45
N ARG A 255 -20.15 -9.23 5.19
CA ARG A 255 -19.74 -10.28 6.11
C ARG A 255 -18.25 -10.59 5.95
N LEU A 256 -17.73 -10.78 4.75
CA LEU A 256 -16.32 -11.04 4.49
C LEU A 256 -15.77 -10.16 3.34
N PHE A 257 -14.47 -9.96 3.35
CA PHE A 257 -13.75 -9.30 2.28
C PHE A 257 -13.01 -10.32 1.41
N PHE A 258 -13.13 -10.21 0.08
CA PHE A 258 -12.38 -11.06 -0.84
C PHE A 258 -11.47 -10.23 -1.75
N HIS A 259 -10.16 -10.52 -1.72
CA HIS A 259 -9.18 -9.90 -2.61
C HIS A 259 -8.86 -10.81 -3.80
N ALA A 260 -9.25 -10.38 -5.03
CA ALA A 260 -9.05 -11.16 -6.26
C ALA A 260 -7.68 -10.96 -6.93
N GLY A 261 -6.90 -9.98 -6.51
CA GLY A 261 -5.67 -9.60 -7.20
C GLY A 261 -4.55 -10.63 -7.05
N ARG A 262 -4.31 -11.44 -8.08
CA ARG A 262 -3.30 -12.52 -8.06
C ARG A 262 -1.84 -12.06 -8.21
N ARG A 263 -1.61 -10.78 -8.56
CA ARG A 263 -0.26 -10.21 -8.77
C ARG A 263 0.17 -9.27 -7.65
N ASP A 264 -0.72 -8.98 -6.71
CA ASP A 264 -0.41 -8.11 -5.58
C ASP A 264 0.43 -8.86 -4.54
N TYR A 265 1.44 -8.20 -4.00
CA TYR A 265 2.19 -8.72 -2.86
C TYR A 265 1.54 -8.33 -1.54
N PHE A 266 1.08 -7.11 -1.44
CA PHE A 266 0.41 -6.59 -0.26
C PHE A 266 -0.62 -5.51 -0.64
N PRO A 267 -1.86 -5.90 -1.00
CA PRO A 267 -2.91 -4.94 -1.30
C PRO A 267 -3.40 -4.26 -0.01
N ARG A 268 -3.53 -2.96 -0.08
CA ARG A 268 -3.94 -2.12 1.05
C ARG A 268 -5.34 -2.42 1.59
N ALA A 269 -6.22 -2.86 0.71
CA ALA A 269 -7.58 -3.23 1.06
C ALA A 269 -7.67 -4.40 2.06
N ILE A 270 -6.63 -5.26 2.14
CA ILE A 270 -6.59 -6.35 3.12
C ILE A 270 -6.54 -5.81 4.56
N PRO A 271 -5.52 -5.02 4.98
CA PRO A 271 -5.52 -4.47 6.33
C PRO A 271 -6.70 -3.54 6.60
N GLU A 272 -7.23 -2.83 5.61
CA GLU A 272 -8.43 -2.01 5.73
C GLU A 272 -9.66 -2.85 6.11
N ALA A 273 -9.86 -3.98 5.42
CA ALA A 273 -10.94 -4.92 5.73
C ALA A 273 -10.76 -5.61 7.08
N MET A 274 -9.54 -6.10 7.39
CA MET A 274 -9.23 -6.67 8.70
C MET A 274 -9.51 -5.69 9.85
N ALA A 275 -9.14 -4.43 9.67
CA ALA A 275 -9.37 -3.38 10.64
C ALA A 275 -10.87 -3.12 10.89
N CYS A 276 -11.70 -3.32 9.87
CA CYS A 276 -13.16 -3.30 10.00
C CYS A 276 -13.76 -4.58 10.63
N GLY A 277 -12.91 -5.53 11.05
CA GLY A 277 -13.34 -6.79 11.66
C GLY A 277 -13.87 -7.81 10.65
N LEU A 278 -13.49 -7.71 9.38
CA LEU A 278 -13.91 -8.67 8.36
C LEU A 278 -12.87 -9.80 8.25
N PRO A 279 -13.29 -11.07 8.26
CA PRO A 279 -12.48 -12.15 7.74
C PRO A 279 -12.07 -11.87 6.31
N VAL A 280 -10.83 -12.20 5.95
CA VAL A 280 -10.29 -11.90 4.62
C VAL A 280 -10.04 -13.19 3.84
N VAL A 281 -10.47 -13.21 2.59
CA VAL A 281 -10.14 -14.29 1.64
C VAL A 281 -9.27 -13.72 0.53
N ALA A 282 -8.24 -14.45 0.14
CA ALA A 282 -7.42 -14.13 -1.03
C ALA A 282 -6.87 -15.39 -1.68
N PHE A 283 -6.48 -15.28 -2.95
CA PHE A 283 -5.76 -16.36 -3.62
C PHE A 283 -4.31 -16.43 -3.13
N ASP A 284 -3.78 -17.64 -3.02
CA ASP A 284 -2.46 -17.97 -2.47
C ASP A 284 -1.28 -17.77 -3.42
N ASP A 285 -1.50 -17.15 -4.59
CA ASP A 285 -0.47 -16.93 -5.62
C ASP A 285 0.76 -16.13 -5.12
N ARG A 286 0.52 -15.02 -4.41
CA ARG A 286 1.58 -14.10 -3.92
C ARG A 286 1.34 -13.59 -2.51
N ILE A 287 0.14 -13.76 -2.00
CA ILE A 287 -0.23 -13.36 -0.66
C ILE A 287 0.05 -14.55 0.26
N GLY A 288 0.88 -14.33 1.26
CA GLY A 288 1.27 -15.35 2.23
C GLY A 288 0.56 -15.20 3.57
N THR A 289 0.83 -16.12 4.47
CA THR A 289 0.30 -16.13 5.84
C THR A 289 0.84 -15.00 6.71
N ASP A 290 1.89 -14.32 6.28
CA ASP A 290 2.38 -13.09 6.91
C ASP A 290 1.54 -11.84 6.55
N VAL A 291 0.69 -11.94 5.52
CA VAL A 291 -0.27 -10.91 5.13
C VAL A 291 -1.68 -11.26 5.62
N ILE A 292 -2.07 -12.53 5.49
CA ILE A 292 -3.33 -13.08 6.01
C ILE A 292 -3.00 -14.28 6.92
N PRO A 293 -2.85 -14.06 8.24
CA PRO A 293 -2.69 -15.15 9.19
C PRO A 293 -3.88 -16.12 9.13
N PRO A 294 -3.68 -17.43 9.39
CA PRO A 294 -4.73 -18.44 9.29
C PRO A 294 -5.95 -18.21 10.19
N ASP A 295 -5.77 -17.50 11.30
CA ASP A 295 -6.82 -17.08 12.22
C ASP A 295 -7.57 -15.81 11.79
N CYS A 296 -7.05 -15.08 10.78
CA CYS A 296 -7.62 -13.84 10.26
C CYS A 296 -8.36 -14.01 8.93
N GLY A 297 -8.19 -15.14 8.24
CA GLY A 297 -8.77 -15.35 6.93
C GLY A 297 -8.33 -16.63 6.25
N LEU A 298 -8.65 -16.74 4.97
CA LEU A 298 -8.35 -17.92 4.15
C LEU A 298 -7.50 -17.57 2.95
N LEU A 299 -6.43 -18.32 2.75
CA LEU A 299 -5.74 -18.39 1.46
C LEU A 299 -6.34 -19.57 0.67
N VAL A 300 -6.80 -19.32 -0.55
CA VAL A 300 -7.57 -20.26 -1.36
C VAL A 300 -6.96 -20.48 -2.73
N GLY A 301 -7.15 -21.67 -3.28
CA GLY A 301 -6.82 -22.00 -4.67
C GLY A 301 -8.03 -21.90 -5.61
N ASP A 302 -7.77 -22.01 -6.92
CA ASP A 302 -8.80 -21.92 -7.96
C ASP A 302 -9.91 -22.98 -7.82
N GLY A 303 -9.54 -24.20 -7.40
CA GLY A 303 -10.47 -25.33 -7.37
C GLY A 303 -11.40 -25.36 -6.16
N ASP A 304 -11.14 -24.58 -5.12
CA ASP A 304 -11.84 -24.73 -3.84
C ASP A 304 -12.39 -23.44 -3.24
N TYR A 305 -12.06 -22.27 -3.80
CA TYR A 305 -12.42 -20.98 -3.18
C TYR A 305 -13.93 -20.81 -2.94
N ARG A 306 -14.78 -21.21 -3.91
CA ARG A 306 -16.25 -21.11 -3.76
C ARG A 306 -16.75 -21.93 -2.58
N ARG A 307 -16.31 -23.17 -2.48
CA ARG A 307 -16.67 -24.09 -1.40
C ARG A 307 -16.20 -23.59 -0.05
N ARG A 308 -14.95 -23.10 0.02
CA ARG A 308 -14.34 -22.61 1.29
C ARG A 308 -15.00 -21.31 1.76
N VAL A 309 -15.33 -20.40 0.86
CA VAL A 309 -16.08 -19.18 1.18
C VAL A 309 -17.48 -19.53 1.70
N ALA A 310 -18.19 -20.44 1.03
CA ALA A 310 -19.50 -20.89 1.47
C ALA A 310 -19.46 -21.56 2.86
N ALA A 311 -18.47 -22.42 3.10
CA ALA A 311 -18.29 -23.09 4.37
C ALA A 311 -18.02 -22.09 5.51
N LEU A 312 -17.14 -21.09 5.31
CA LEU A 312 -16.89 -20.06 6.31
C LEU A 312 -18.13 -19.22 6.62
N LEU A 313 -18.91 -18.86 5.60
CA LEU A 313 -20.16 -18.10 5.81
C LEU A 313 -21.26 -18.91 6.53
N ALA A 314 -21.20 -20.25 6.45
CA ALA A 314 -22.14 -21.15 7.11
C ALA A 314 -21.75 -21.51 8.57
N ASP A 315 -20.56 -21.15 9.03
CA ASP A 315 -20.07 -21.39 10.39
C ASP A 315 -19.95 -20.05 11.15
N PRO A 316 -20.98 -19.63 11.91
CA PRO A 316 -20.99 -18.37 12.62
C PRO A 316 -19.88 -18.24 13.67
N ASP A 317 -19.57 -19.30 14.39
CA ASP A 317 -18.57 -19.27 15.47
C ASP A 317 -17.17 -19.07 14.90
N GLN A 318 -16.81 -19.83 13.86
CA GLN A 318 -15.54 -19.65 13.15
C GLN A 318 -15.46 -18.27 12.50
N PHE A 319 -16.55 -17.81 11.90
CA PHE A 319 -16.65 -16.52 11.25
C PHE A 319 -16.39 -15.36 12.21
N ASP A 320 -17.04 -15.33 13.38
CA ASP A 320 -16.92 -14.27 14.38
C ASP A 320 -15.53 -14.29 15.04
N ALA A 321 -15.01 -15.48 15.35
CA ALA A 321 -13.64 -15.64 15.86
C ALA A 321 -12.61 -15.09 14.87
N MET A 322 -12.74 -15.41 13.58
CA MET A 322 -11.84 -14.96 12.52
C MET A 322 -11.92 -13.44 12.31
N GLY A 323 -13.10 -12.85 12.34
CA GLY A 323 -13.30 -11.40 12.26
C GLY A 323 -12.65 -10.65 13.42
N SER A 324 -12.80 -11.17 14.64
CA SER A 324 -12.19 -10.63 15.86
C SER A 324 -10.66 -10.71 15.80
N ALA A 325 -10.10 -11.84 15.37
CA ALA A 325 -8.67 -12.03 15.17
C ALA A 325 -8.11 -11.10 14.08
N ALA A 326 -8.83 -10.95 12.96
CA ALA A 326 -8.46 -10.02 11.89
C ALA A 326 -8.35 -8.57 12.40
N ARG A 327 -9.33 -8.12 13.20
CA ARG A 327 -9.29 -6.79 13.84
C ARG A 327 -8.08 -6.64 14.76
N ALA A 328 -7.87 -7.60 15.65
CA ALA A 328 -6.74 -7.57 16.59
C ALA A 328 -5.39 -7.52 15.86
N HIS A 329 -5.23 -8.36 14.83
CA HIS A 329 -4.04 -8.36 13.96
C HIS A 329 -3.84 -7.02 13.26
N ALA A 330 -4.90 -6.44 12.68
CA ALA A 330 -4.80 -5.16 11.98
C ALA A 330 -4.34 -4.04 12.93
N VAL A 331 -4.88 -3.97 14.15
CA VAL A 331 -4.48 -2.97 15.15
C VAL A 331 -3.03 -3.15 15.58
N ALA A 332 -2.61 -4.39 15.82
CA ALA A 332 -1.25 -4.69 16.29
C ALA A 332 -0.19 -4.47 15.19
N THR A 333 -0.49 -4.91 13.94
CA THR A 333 0.50 -4.99 12.85
C THR A 333 0.40 -3.83 11.86
N HIS A 334 -0.82 -3.35 11.56
CA HIS A 334 -1.09 -2.34 10.55
C HIS A 334 -1.44 -0.97 11.13
N GLY A 335 -1.45 -0.85 12.45
CA GLY A 335 -1.71 0.38 13.17
C GLY A 335 -0.48 1.29 13.25
N ARG A 336 -0.65 2.42 13.92
CA ARG A 336 0.34 3.47 14.12
C ARG A 336 1.68 2.97 14.69
N ARG A 337 1.67 1.99 15.63
CA ARG A 337 2.88 1.46 16.28
C ARG A 337 3.92 0.93 15.28
N SER A 338 3.48 0.31 14.19
CA SER A 338 4.39 -0.19 13.15
C SER A 338 5.07 0.95 12.37
N SER A 339 4.33 2.04 12.09
CA SER A 339 4.93 3.24 11.51
C SER A 339 5.91 3.91 12.47
N GLU A 340 5.60 4.00 13.75
CA GLU A 340 6.51 4.55 14.78
C GLU A 340 7.80 3.74 14.93
N ALA A 341 7.70 2.40 14.88
CA ALA A 341 8.88 1.54 14.91
C ALA A 341 9.80 1.78 13.70
N ALA A 342 9.20 1.93 12.50
CA ALA A 342 9.95 2.27 11.31
C ALA A 342 10.55 3.69 11.37
N CYS A 343 9.82 4.67 11.92
CA CYS A 343 10.33 6.04 12.12
C CYS A 343 11.52 6.06 13.07
N ARG A 344 11.48 5.34 14.21
CA ARG A 344 12.63 5.16 15.10
C ARG A 344 13.83 4.58 14.37
N LYS A 345 13.60 3.57 13.51
CA LYS A 345 14.68 2.98 12.70
C LYS A 345 15.24 3.96 11.68
N LEU A 346 14.43 4.80 11.06
CA LEU A 346 14.91 5.86 10.16
C LEU A 346 15.78 6.89 10.90
N ILE A 347 15.42 7.26 12.14
CA ILE A 347 16.22 8.14 13.01
C ILE A 347 17.59 7.52 13.29
N GLU A 348 17.64 6.22 13.66
CA GLU A 348 18.92 5.50 13.88
C GLU A 348 19.78 5.45 12.60
N VAL A 349 19.16 5.28 11.43
CA VAL A 349 19.87 5.22 10.14
C VAL A 349 20.36 6.60 9.70
N ALA A 350 19.68 7.68 10.08
CA ALA A 350 20.06 9.05 9.76
C ALA A 350 21.23 9.55 10.61
N GLY A 351 21.29 9.17 11.89
CA GLY A 351 22.43 9.45 12.78
C GLY A 351 23.59 8.52 12.57
#